data_be985d6def81b55eff846d9844798c3f
#
_entry.id   be985d6def81b55eff846d9844798c3f
#
_cell.length_a   1.000
_cell.length_b   1.000
_cell.length_c   1.000
_cell.angle_alpha   90.00
_cell.angle_beta   90.00
_cell.angle_gamma   90.00
#
_symmetry.space_group_name_H-M   'P 1'
#
loop_
_entity.id
_entity.type
_entity.pdbx_description
1 polymer ?
#
loop_
_entity_poly.entity_id
_entity_poly.type
_entity_poly.pdbx_seq_one_letter_code
_entity_poly.pdbx_strand_id
1 'polypeptide(L)'
;MKRNIIQYTIILLIVLLLPAGSLKTNENVNKSRYAKDHLIVKLKNDLSQLASSDVLNGVSDISAVKNISLSLNIHPLKIKNLFPADLNNNCDLARKYELDRFFVVYVKTNRDIAELCKDYEKNTNVDFAEPDFIGESAGKKGISPVKPNDEYFNRQWGLFNDGTVRTTTGKRGKYGADMNVLKGWEVETGKDNVIVAILDSGTKLDHPDLKGRIWINKNEKPDGRDNDGNGFVDDIYGYNFAYDDDDVRDDGGHGTNICGTVGAATNNSLGYAGIDQNCTLMICKNLDDENLGEYSWWATSLYYAANNGAKVINMSEGGYDYSRTLNTAVDYAYDAGCLILASMMNKNNGDNYYPAAFKNVMAIGATDTDDGRCRQFTWGGGSNWGNHISVVAPGNRIYGLDYRDNNNYDVYWSGTSQATAYVTGIAALLLSQDYSRTNKELKEIITSTAVDGVGDPREDSPGWDKYYGYGRVDLYAALMYGKMPVEKRDDKERHNGSNYDGQNNNEQDNYENNEQENNKEAKAVESNRSDKSDKQKDGKRARKVEY
;
A
#
# COMPACT_ATOMS: atom_id res chain seq x y z
N MET A 1 -41.19 46.94 22.71
CA MET A 1 -39.74 46.80 22.95
C MET A 1 -39.39 45.67 23.92
N LYS A 2 -40.09 44.54 23.90
CA LYS A 2 -39.83 43.36 24.78
C LYS A 2 -39.94 41.99 24.07
N ARG A 3 -39.78 41.95 22.75
CA ARG A 3 -39.89 40.69 21.99
C ARG A 3 -38.60 40.29 21.25
N ASN A 4 -37.53 41.10 21.24
CA ASN A 4 -36.31 40.85 20.47
C ASN A 4 -35.09 40.41 21.31
N ILE A 5 -35.24 40.26 22.65
CA ILE A 5 -34.10 39.85 23.52
C ILE A 5 -34.05 38.33 23.70
N ILE A 6 -35.21 37.63 23.54
CA ILE A 6 -35.26 36.16 23.73
C ILE A 6 -34.72 35.39 22.54
N GLN A 7 -34.72 35.95 21.32
CA GLN A 7 -34.19 35.28 20.14
C GLN A 7 -32.66 35.26 20.06
N TYR A 8 -31.96 36.22 20.64
CA TYR A 8 -30.49 36.24 20.63
C TYR A 8 -29.85 35.36 21.70
N THR A 9 -30.58 35.05 22.79
CA THR A 9 -30.09 34.18 23.87
C THR A 9 -30.17 32.69 23.47
N ILE A 10 -31.10 32.33 22.59
CA ILE A 10 -31.24 30.93 22.09
C ILE A 10 -30.23 30.63 21.01
N ILE A 11 -29.83 31.62 20.19
CA ILE A 11 -28.79 31.42 19.15
C ILE A 11 -27.39 31.29 19.77
N LEU A 12 -27.13 31.94 20.90
CA LEU A 12 -25.84 31.81 21.58
C LEU A 12 -25.68 30.50 22.37
N LEU A 13 -26.76 29.82 22.70
CA LEU A 13 -26.73 28.51 23.41
C LEU A 13 -26.64 27.31 22.45
N ILE A 14 -26.98 27.48 21.16
CA ILE A 14 -26.88 26.41 20.16
C ILE A 14 -25.47 26.31 19.56
N VAL A 15 -24.67 27.37 19.62
CA VAL A 15 -23.27 27.35 19.15
C VAL A 15 -22.31 26.68 20.14
N LEU A 16 -22.74 26.45 21.39
CA LEU A 16 -21.94 25.80 22.44
C LEU A 16 -22.20 24.31 22.60
N LEU A 17 -23.03 23.69 21.72
CA LEU A 17 -23.35 22.25 21.75
C LEU A 17 -22.98 21.50 20.45
N LEU A 18 -22.07 22.05 19.65
CA LEU A 18 -21.38 21.21 18.67
C LEU A 18 -20.35 20.38 19.45
N PRO A 19 -20.36 19.05 19.31
CA PRO A 19 -19.33 18.24 19.91
C PRO A 19 -18.00 18.70 19.31
N ALA A 20 -17.09 19.14 20.16
CA ALA A 20 -15.71 19.32 19.79
C ALA A 20 -15.27 18.03 19.13
N GLY A 21 -14.95 18.10 17.84
CA GLY A 21 -14.33 17.00 17.13
C GLY A 21 -13.17 16.52 17.99
N SER A 22 -13.20 15.27 18.37
CA SER A 22 -12.11 14.65 19.12
C SER A 22 -10.85 14.79 18.27
N LEU A 23 -10.02 15.80 18.59
CA LEU A 23 -8.61 15.71 18.37
C LEU A 23 -8.20 14.38 19.03
N LYS A 24 -8.02 13.35 18.22
CA LYS A 24 -7.24 12.19 18.64
C LYS A 24 -5.82 12.72 18.85
N THR A 25 -5.59 13.21 20.06
CA THR A 25 -4.23 13.28 20.57
C THR A 25 -3.68 11.87 20.40
N ASN A 26 -2.56 11.75 19.70
CA ASN A 26 -1.70 10.58 19.80
C ASN A 26 -1.40 10.40 21.28
N GLU A 27 -2.26 9.69 21.98
CA GLU A 27 -1.88 9.05 23.21
C GLU A 27 -0.84 8.00 22.82
N ASN A 28 0.43 8.40 22.86
CA ASN A 28 1.45 7.48 23.32
C ASN A 28 0.93 6.96 24.65
N VAL A 29 0.17 5.88 24.59
CA VAL A 29 -0.21 5.11 25.77
C VAL A 29 1.13 4.64 26.34
N ASN A 30 1.66 5.41 27.31
CA ASN A 30 2.70 4.97 28.20
C ASN A 30 2.14 3.70 28.86
N LYS A 31 2.36 2.54 28.21
CA LYS A 31 2.04 1.25 28.83
C LYS A 31 2.79 1.28 30.13
N SER A 32 2.07 1.29 31.25
CA SER A 32 2.63 1.18 32.57
C SER A 32 3.60 -0.02 32.56
N ARG A 33 4.85 0.21 32.92
CA ARG A 33 5.87 -0.85 32.97
C ARG A 33 5.67 -1.78 34.16
N TYR A 34 4.62 -1.59 34.95
CA TYR A 34 4.29 -2.37 36.13
C TYR A 34 2.76 -2.45 36.36
N ALA A 35 2.35 -3.42 37.16
CA ALA A 35 0.97 -3.63 37.56
C ALA A 35 0.40 -2.40 38.29
N LYS A 36 -0.88 -2.08 38.05
CA LYS A 36 -1.54 -0.88 38.61
C LYS A 36 -2.32 -1.13 39.89
N ASP A 37 -2.46 -2.38 40.28
CA ASP A 37 -3.33 -2.84 41.36
C ASP A 37 -2.62 -3.61 42.46
N HIS A 38 -1.32 -3.82 42.35
CA HIS A 38 -0.53 -4.49 43.38
C HIS A 38 0.96 -4.11 43.32
N LEU A 39 1.67 -4.39 44.45
CA LEU A 39 3.10 -4.18 44.64
C LEU A 39 3.69 -5.36 45.39
N ILE A 40 5.01 -5.48 45.33
CA ILE A 40 5.78 -6.48 46.09
C ILE A 40 6.38 -5.79 47.30
N VAL A 41 6.28 -6.44 48.47
CA VAL A 41 6.87 -5.96 49.74
C VAL A 41 7.73 -7.07 50.32
N LYS A 42 9.00 -6.75 50.70
CA LYS A 42 9.86 -7.63 51.46
C LYS A 42 10.05 -7.09 52.88
N LEU A 43 9.91 -7.95 53.86
CA LEU A 43 10.17 -7.63 55.29
C LEU A 43 11.64 -7.89 55.68
N LYS A 44 12.21 -7.07 56.59
CA LYS A 44 13.62 -7.17 57.05
C LYS A 44 13.90 -8.39 57.89
N ASN A 45 12.99 -8.68 58.83
CA ASN A 45 13.19 -9.73 59.83
C ASN A 45 11.97 -10.62 59.92
N ASP A 46 12.18 -11.84 60.43
CA ASP A 46 11.09 -12.71 60.85
C ASP A 46 10.33 -11.99 61.99
N LEU A 47 9.12 -11.50 61.63
CA LEU A 47 8.26 -10.79 62.57
C LEU A 47 7.45 -11.74 63.46
N SER A 48 7.73 -13.05 63.40
CA SER A 48 7.09 -14.06 64.25
C SER A 48 7.25 -13.79 65.74
N GLN A 49 8.28 -13.01 66.13
CA GLN A 49 8.48 -12.58 67.51
C GLN A 49 7.60 -11.40 67.95
N LEU A 50 6.92 -10.72 67.03
CA LEU A 50 6.02 -9.59 67.37
C LEU A 50 4.56 -10.00 67.59
N ALA A 51 4.19 -11.22 67.33
CA ALA A 51 2.86 -11.77 67.58
C ALA A 51 2.91 -12.69 68.79
N SER A 52 2.59 -12.15 69.94
CA SER A 52 2.27 -12.96 71.12
C SER A 52 1.08 -13.84 70.82
N SER A 53 1.23 -15.18 70.88
CA SER A 53 0.23 -16.23 71.10
C SER A 53 -0.44 -16.94 69.91
N ASP A 54 -0.24 -16.62 68.65
CA ASP A 54 -0.89 -17.36 67.56
C ASP A 54 0.09 -17.90 66.47
N VAL A 55 1.24 -18.41 66.91
CA VAL A 55 2.31 -18.89 66.04
C VAL A 55 2.15 -20.40 65.79
N LEU A 56 1.25 -20.77 64.95
CA LEU A 56 1.24 -22.12 64.38
C LEU A 56 0.42 -22.16 63.05
N ASN A 57 0.85 -21.51 61.99
CA ASN A 57 0.34 -21.80 60.62
C ASN A 57 0.59 -20.66 59.61
N GLY A 58 1.76 -20.03 59.54
CA GLY A 58 2.07 -19.12 58.43
C GLY A 58 1.20 -17.85 58.29
N VAL A 59 0.31 -17.58 59.28
CA VAL A 59 -0.68 -16.47 59.27
C VAL A 59 -0.08 -15.19 59.87
N SER A 60 1.02 -15.28 60.65
CA SER A 60 1.63 -14.15 61.37
C SER A 60 2.22 -13.07 60.44
N ASP A 61 2.83 -13.46 59.34
CA ASP A 61 3.56 -12.50 58.48
C ASP A 61 2.59 -11.73 57.56
N ILE A 62 1.50 -12.36 57.10
CA ILE A 62 0.43 -11.67 56.37
C ILE A 62 -0.22 -10.62 57.27
N SER A 63 -0.43 -10.93 58.57
CA SER A 63 -1.01 -9.99 59.53
C SER A 63 -0.09 -8.80 59.77
N ALA A 64 1.25 -9.02 59.79
CA ALA A 64 2.25 -7.95 59.91
C ALA A 64 2.21 -6.99 58.73
N VAL A 65 2.20 -7.52 57.49
CA VAL A 65 2.09 -6.70 56.27
C VAL A 65 0.75 -5.92 56.25
N LYS A 66 -0.35 -6.54 56.69
CA LYS A 66 -1.63 -5.88 56.82
C LYS A 66 -1.59 -4.72 57.82
N ASN A 67 -0.96 -4.89 58.98
CA ASN A 67 -0.80 -3.85 59.97
C ASN A 67 0.09 -2.70 59.49
N ILE A 68 1.16 -3.00 58.78
CA ILE A 68 2.00 -2.00 58.11
C ILE A 68 1.17 -1.20 57.11
N SER A 69 0.41 -1.88 56.23
CA SER A 69 -0.48 -1.24 55.24
C SER A 69 -1.46 -0.28 55.91
N LEU A 70 -2.14 -0.73 56.96
CA LEU A 70 -3.09 0.09 57.69
C LEU A 70 -2.44 1.30 58.38
N SER A 71 -1.23 1.15 58.93
CA SER A 71 -0.48 2.27 59.53
C SER A 71 -0.12 3.36 58.48
N LEU A 72 -0.02 2.99 57.23
CA LEU A 72 0.23 3.87 56.09
C LEU A 72 -1.08 4.39 55.43
N ASN A 73 -2.23 4.11 56.08
CA ASN A 73 -3.57 4.41 55.56
C ASN A 73 -3.85 3.77 54.21
N ILE A 74 -3.26 2.59 53.97
CA ILE A 74 -3.51 1.74 52.81
C ILE A 74 -4.36 0.55 53.23
N HIS A 75 -5.47 0.35 52.53
CA HIS A 75 -6.40 -0.76 52.77
C HIS A 75 -6.21 -1.87 51.74
N PRO A 76 -5.41 -2.92 52.04
CA PRO A 76 -5.16 -3.98 51.07
C PRO A 76 -6.45 -4.80 50.83
N LEU A 77 -6.73 -5.11 49.56
CA LEU A 77 -7.80 -6.02 49.18
C LEU A 77 -7.42 -7.48 49.44
N LYS A 78 -6.16 -7.81 49.22
CA LYS A 78 -5.60 -9.14 49.39
C LYS A 78 -4.09 -9.05 49.60
N ILE A 79 -3.57 -9.94 50.42
CA ILE A 79 -2.12 -10.14 50.62
C ILE A 79 -1.84 -11.63 50.38
N LYS A 80 -0.78 -11.93 49.65
CA LYS A 80 -0.31 -13.30 49.39
C LYS A 80 1.19 -13.37 49.63
N ASN A 81 1.67 -14.51 50.10
CA ASN A 81 3.08 -14.84 49.97
C ASN A 81 3.44 -14.94 48.49
N LEU A 82 4.51 -14.28 48.06
CA LEU A 82 5.00 -14.35 46.68
C LEU A 82 5.54 -15.77 46.36
N PHE A 83 6.25 -16.34 47.33
CA PHE A 83 6.77 -17.71 47.27
C PHE A 83 5.97 -18.59 48.21
N PRO A 84 4.99 -19.40 47.72
CA PRO A 84 4.22 -20.33 48.53
C PRO A 84 5.19 -21.35 49.16
N ALA A 85 5.14 -21.47 50.45
CA ALA A 85 6.00 -22.38 51.18
C ALA A 85 5.56 -23.83 50.97
N ASP A 86 6.13 -24.53 49.99
CA ASP A 86 6.32 -25.97 50.11
C ASP A 86 7.70 -26.19 50.70
N LEU A 87 7.77 -26.04 52.05
CA LEU A 87 8.99 -26.06 52.81
C LEU A 87 9.65 -27.45 52.92
N ASN A 88 9.12 -28.47 52.25
CA ASN A 88 9.56 -29.85 52.46
C ASN A 88 10.80 -30.26 51.65
N ASN A 89 11.13 -29.56 50.56
CA ASN A 89 12.21 -30.02 49.67
C ASN A 89 13.47 -29.13 49.59
N ASN A 90 13.47 -27.86 50.07
CA ASN A 90 14.65 -26.96 50.00
C ASN A 90 14.61 -25.86 51.08
N CYS A 91 14.24 -26.17 52.30
CA CYS A 91 14.06 -25.17 53.36
C CYS A 91 15.34 -24.35 53.64
N ASP A 92 16.53 -24.92 53.54
CA ASP A 92 17.76 -24.19 53.81
C ASP A 92 18.09 -23.16 52.74
N LEU A 93 17.79 -23.48 51.49
CA LEU A 93 17.96 -22.55 50.37
C LEU A 93 16.90 -21.40 50.43
N ALA A 94 15.65 -21.75 50.69
CA ALA A 94 14.57 -20.78 50.86
C ALA A 94 14.87 -19.80 52.02
N ARG A 95 15.36 -20.31 53.17
CA ARG A 95 15.80 -19.48 54.29
C ARG A 95 17.03 -18.62 53.97
N LYS A 96 18.00 -19.17 53.23
CA LYS A 96 19.17 -18.41 52.77
C LYS A 96 18.79 -17.18 51.95
N TYR A 97 17.77 -17.29 51.10
CA TYR A 97 17.26 -16.18 50.28
C TYR A 97 16.08 -15.46 50.91
N GLU A 98 15.65 -15.83 52.13
CA GLU A 98 14.56 -15.18 52.85
C GLU A 98 13.26 -15.12 52.07
N LEU A 99 12.93 -16.18 51.30
CA LEU A 99 11.80 -16.21 50.38
C LEU A 99 10.45 -16.13 51.09
N ASP A 100 10.37 -16.52 52.35
CA ASP A 100 9.19 -16.43 53.24
C ASP A 100 8.79 -14.99 53.60
N ARG A 101 9.64 -14.02 53.30
CA ARG A 101 9.45 -12.60 53.63
C ARG A 101 8.90 -11.75 52.50
N PHE A 102 8.61 -12.33 51.35
CA PHE A 102 8.10 -11.64 50.18
C PHE A 102 6.60 -11.76 50.06
N PHE A 103 5.92 -10.63 49.87
CA PHE A 103 4.47 -10.56 49.79
C PHE A 103 4.00 -9.76 48.58
N VAL A 104 2.94 -10.22 47.93
CA VAL A 104 2.19 -9.44 46.94
C VAL A 104 0.99 -8.79 47.63
N VAL A 105 0.92 -7.47 47.59
CA VAL A 105 -0.13 -6.67 48.24
C VAL A 105 -1.03 -6.05 47.18
N TYR A 106 -2.24 -6.53 47.09
CA TYR A 106 -3.27 -6.01 46.16
C TYR A 106 -4.00 -4.84 46.80
N VAL A 107 -4.10 -3.73 46.07
CA VAL A 107 -4.71 -2.48 46.54
C VAL A 107 -5.70 -1.93 45.55
N LYS A 108 -6.75 -1.26 46.02
CA LYS A 108 -7.62 -0.41 45.20
C LYS A 108 -7.22 1.03 45.43
N THR A 109 -6.56 1.65 44.44
CA THR A 109 -6.01 2.98 44.58
C THR A 109 -6.05 3.74 43.28
N ASN A 110 -6.13 5.07 43.34
CA ASN A 110 -5.90 5.97 42.22
C ASN A 110 -4.48 6.57 42.26
N ARG A 111 -3.67 6.19 43.27
CA ARG A 111 -2.29 6.63 43.40
C ARG A 111 -1.38 5.74 42.55
N ASP A 112 -0.26 6.29 42.14
CA ASP A 112 0.78 5.53 41.44
C ASP A 112 1.41 4.47 42.38
N ILE A 113 1.56 3.24 41.87
CA ILE A 113 2.11 2.11 42.65
C ILE A 113 3.55 2.38 43.13
N ALA A 114 4.39 3.05 42.29
CA ALA A 114 5.74 3.39 42.66
C ALA A 114 5.80 4.42 43.80
N GLU A 115 4.78 5.28 43.94
CA GLU A 115 4.64 6.15 45.10
C GLU A 115 4.24 5.39 46.37
N LEU A 116 3.33 4.41 46.23
CA LEU A 116 2.97 3.54 47.35
C LEU A 116 4.16 2.73 47.86
N CYS A 117 5.02 2.22 46.98
CA CYS A 117 6.24 1.54 47.37
C CYS A 117 7.12 2.40 48.26
N LYS A 118 7.32 3.68 47.93
CA LYS A 118 8.04 4.63 48.77
C LYS A 118 7.43 4.84 50.15
N ASP A 119 6.11 4.75 50.25
CA ASP A 119 5.44 4.84 51.57
C ASP A 119 5.71 3.60 52.41
N TYR A 120 5.69 2.40 51.84
CA TYR A 120 6.05 1.17 52.54
C TYR A 120 7.50 1.19 53.04
N GLU A 121 8.45 1.69 52.25
CA GLU A 121 9.86 1.79 52.62
C GLU A 121 10.14 2.74 53.79
N LYS A 122 9.21 3.64 54.13
CA LYS A 122 9.30 4.47 55.33
C LYS A 122 9.11 3.65 56.61
N ASN A 123 8.54 2.47 56.55
CA ASN A 123 8.34 1.60 57.69
C ASN A 123 9.63 0.83 58.01
N THR A 124 10.06 0.88 59.26
CA THR A 124 11.33 0.29 59.69
C THR A 124 11.43 -1.22 59.55
N ASN A 125 10.29 -1.91 59.46
CA ASN A 125 10.18 -3.37 59.29
C ASN A 125 10.17 -3.80 57.82
N VAL A 126 10.07 -2.87 56.87
CA VAL A 126 10.15 -3.15 55.45
C VAL A 126 11.61 -3.07 54.98
N ASP A 127 12.06 -4.09 54.26
CA ASP A 127 13.38 -4.14 53.64
C ASP A 127 13.38 -3.30 52.37
N PHE A 128 12.45 -3.64 51.48
CA PHE A 128 12.11 -2.85 50.32
C PHE A 128 10.65 -3.09 49.88
N ALA A 129 10.15 -2.18 49.04
CA ALA A 129 8.92 -2.37 48.30
C ALA A 129 9.16 -1.93 46.85
N GLU A 130 8.67 -2.71 45.91
CA GLU A 130 8.82 -2.42 44.48
C GLU A 130 7.52 -2.67 43.70
N PRO A 131 7.31 -1.97 42.59
CA PRO A 131 6.24 -2.31 41.67
C PRO A 131 6.46 -3.72 41.10
N ASP A 132 5.38 -4.48 40.90
CA ASP A 132 5.46 -5.72 40.13
C ASP A 132 5.62 -5.39 38.65
N PHE A 133 6.86 -5.46 38.16
CA PHE A 133 7.22 -5.03 36.82
C PHE A 133 6.71 -6.02 35.76
N ILE A 134 6.20 -5.47 34.65
CA ILE A 134 5.72 -6.25 33.49
C ILE A 134 6.87 -6.44 32.51
N GLY A 135 7.25 -7.68 32.31
CA GLY A 135 8.14 -8.12 31.24
C GLY A 135 7.37 -8.68 30.05
N GLU A 136 8.00 -8.77 28.89
CA GLU A 136 7.45 -9.40 27.70
C GLU A 136 8.32 -10.57 27.23
N SER A 137 7.73 -11.52 26.53
CA SER A 137 8.48 -12.64 25.95
C SER A 137 9.40 -12.15 24.84
N ALA A 138 10.63 -12.63 24.80
CA ALA A 138 11.60 -12.33 23.74
C ALA A 138 11.24 -12.91 22.37
N GLY A 139 10.21 -13.76 22.29
CA GLY A 139 9.69 -14.36 21.06
C GLY A 139 8.26 -13.95 20.80
N LYS A 140 7.94 -13.53 19.57
CA LYS A 140 6.57 -13.42 19.08
C LYS A 140 6.20 -14.71 18.36
N LYS A 141 4.98 -15.20 18.57
CA LYS A 141 4.43 -16.30 17.77
C LYS A 141 4.39 -15.81 16.33
N GLY A 142 5.17 -16.44 15.45
CA GLY A 142 5.02 -16.24 14.01
C GLY A 142 3.60 -16.65 13.64
N ILE A 143 2.76 -15.68 13.30
CA ILE A 143 1.49 -15.95 12.65
C ILE A 143 1.87 -16.21 11.21
N SER A 144 1.61 -17.42 10.68
CA SER A 144 1.65 -17.63 9.23
C SER A 144 0.58 -16.71 8.66
N PRO A 145 0.89 -15.87 7.65
CA PRO A 145 -0.12 -15.01 7.04
C PRO A 145 -1.30 -15.85 6.58
N VAL A 146 -2.51 -15.42 6.88
CA VAL A 146 -3.71 -16.12 6.45
C VAL A 146 -3.88 -15.86 4.96
N LYS A 147 -3.80 -16.91 4.14
CA LYS A 147 -4.12 -16.81 2.72
C LYS A 147 -5.62 -16.59 2.56
N PRO A 148 -6.03 -15.77 1.59
CA PRO A 148 -7.44 -15.63 1.26
C PRO A 148 -8.04 -16.97 0.77
N ASN A 149 -9.37 -17.09 0.83
CA ASN A 149 -10.07 -18.32 0.49
C ASN A 149 -10.45 -18.42 -1.00
N ASP A 150 -9.96 -17.51 -1.83
CA ASP A 150 -10.20 -17.45 -3.27
C ASP A 150 -9.65 -18.73 -3.93
N GLU A 151 -10.45 -19.37 -4.74
CA GLU A 151 -10.22 -20.75 -5.20
C GLU A 151 -8.87 -20.94 -5.89
N TYR A 152 -8.42 -19.93 -6.66
CA TYR A 152 -7.19 -19.99 -7.45
C TYR A 152 -6.06 -19.11 -6.92
N PHE A 153 -6.14 -18.65 -5.66
CA PHE A 153 -5.09 -17.84 -5.04
C PHE A 153 -3.70 -18.46 -5.13
N ASN A 154 -3.60 -19.78 -5.10
CA ASN A 154 -2.34 -20.52 -5.23
C ASN A 154 -1.62 -20.31 -6.57
N ARG A 155 -2.30 -19.76 -7.60
CA ARG A 155 -1.70 -19.42 -8.89
C ARG A 155 -1.10 -17.99 -8.90
N GLN A 156 -1.44 -17.16 -7.92
CA GLN A 156 -1.04 -15.76 -7.84
C GLN A 156 0.34 -15.60 -7.16
N TRP A 157 1.37 -16.08 -7.85
CA TRP A 157 2.73 -16.03 -7.32
C TRP A 157 3.23 -14.60 -7.01
N GLY A 158 2.72 -13.57 -7.68
CA GLY A 158 3.03 -12.17 -7.38
C GLY A 158 2.57 -11.73 -5.99
N LEU A 159 1.52 -12.38 -5.43
CA LEU A 159 1.01 -12.13 -4.09
C LEU A 159 1.67 -13.03 -3.03
N PHE A 160 2.00 -14.26 -3.42
CA PHE A 160 2.71 -15.22 -2.58
C PHE A 160 3.52 -16.21 -3.43
N ASN A 161 4.84 -16.06 -3.44
CA ASN A 161 5.74 -16.90 -4.21
C ASN A 161 6.38 -17.99 -3.32
N ASP A 162 5.96 -19.22 -3.49
CA ASP A 162 6.53 -20.39 -2.80
C ASP A 162 7.76 -21.00 -3.53
N GLY A 163 8.20 -20.37 -4.64
CA GLY A 163 9.33 -20.81 -5.46
C GLY A 163 9.02 -21.98 -6.39
N THR A 164 7.77 -22.43 -6.50
CA THR A 164 7.39 -23.56 -7.37
C THR A 164 7.18 -23.17 -8.82
N VAL A 165 6.69 -21.95 -9.09
CA VAL A 165 6.48 -21.43 -10.44
C VAL A 165 7.81 -21.13 -11.11
N ARG A 166 7.99 -21.64 -12.33
CA ARG A 166 9.24 -21.44 -13.09
C ARG A 166 9.18 -20.19 -13.95
N THR A 167 10.34 -19.57 -14.15
CA THR A 167 10.52 -18.49 -15.14
C THR A 167 10.18 -18.97 -16.56
N THR A 168 10.03 -18.05 -17.50
CA THR A 168 9.84 -18.38 -18.93
C THR A 168 10.98 -19.23 -19.47
N THR A 169 12.21 -19.04 -18.97
CA THR A 169 13.39 -19.83 -19.38
C THR A 169 13.50 -21.18 -18.65
N GLY A 170 12.51 -21.54 -17.84
CA GLY A 170 12.47 -22.80 -17.09
C GLY A 170 13.29 -22.82 -15.79
N LYS A 171 13.92 -21.71 -15.41
CA LYS A 171 14.62 -21.58 -14.12
C LYS A 171 13.58 -21.65 -12.97
N ARG A 172 13.96 -22.26 -11.86
CA ARG A 172 13.10 -22.34 -10.67
C ARG A 172 12.85 -20.94 -10.11
N GLY A 173 11.61 -20.66 -9.68
CA GLY A 173 11.27 -19.45 -8.95
C GLY A 173 12.01 -19.37 -7.61
N LYS A 174 12.10 -18.17 -7.07
CA LYS A 174 12.73 -17.88 -5.79
C LYS A 174 11.64 -17.67 -4.73
N TYR A 175 11.71 -18.41 -3.63
CA TYR A 175 10.78 -18.22 -2.51
C TYR A 175 10.85 -16.77 -1.99
N GLY A 176 9.69 -16.12 -1.82
CA GLY A 176 9.59 -14.74 -1.35
C GLY A 176 9.95 -13.68 -2.41
N ALA A 177 10.14 -14.09 -3.69
CA ALA A 177 10.20 -13.15 -4.82
C ALA A 177 8.78 -12.69 -5.17
N ASP A 178 8.12 -12.01 -4.23
CA ASP A 178 6.78 -11.44 -4.31
C ASP A 178 6.72 -10.08 -3.59
N MET A 179 5.56 -9.47 -3.55
CA MET A 179 5.37 -8.12 -3.00
C MET A 179 5.01 -8.11 -1.50
N ASN A 180 5.23 -9.21 -0.77
CA ASN A 180 4.93 -9.33 0.67
C ASN A 180 3.47 -8.96 1.04
N VAL A 181 2.55 -9.31 0.14
CA VAL A 181 1.15 -8.87 0.18
C VAL A 181 0.40 -9.44 1.38
N LEU A 182 0.62 -10.73 1.71
CA LEU A 182 -0.08 -11.36 2.83
C LEU A 182 0.18 -10.67 4.17
N LYS A 183 1.41 -10.19 4.40
CA LYS A 183 1.71 -9.38 5.59
C LYS A 183 1.15 -7.96 5.50
N GLY A 184 1.13 -7.38 4.30
CA GLY A 184 0.49 -6.09 4.05
C GLY A 184 -0.99 -6.11 4.40
N TRP A 185 -1.70 -7.15 4.03
CA TRP A 185 -3.13 -7.33 4.35
C TRP A 185 -3.44 -7.52 5.84
N GLU A 186 -2.47 -7.86 6.67
CA GLU A 186 -2.63 -7.80 8.13
C GLU A 186 -2.71 -6.34 8.65
N VAL A 187 -2.30 -5.37 7.84
CA VAL A 187 -2.27 -3.93 8.19
C VAL A 187 -3.44 -3.17 7.57
N GLU A 188 -3.69 -3.36 6.26
CA GLU A 188 -4.74 -2.68 5.50
C GLU A 188 -5.20 -3.56 4.32
N THR A 189 -6.51 -3.60 4.07
CA THR A 189 -7.13 -4.37 2.99
C THR A 189 -7.91 -3.53 1.98
N GLY A 190 -7.95 -2.21 2.18
CA GLY A 190 -8.60 -1.28 1.26
C GLY A 190 -9.91 -0.68 1.79
N LYS A 191 -10.39 0.37 1.11
CA LYS A 191 -11.64 1.07 1.41
C LYS A 191 -12.36 1.49 0.12
N ASP A 192 -13.69 1.42 0.14
CA ASP A 192 -14.57 1.72 -1.00
C ASP A 192 -14.63 3.20 -1.40
N ASN A 193 -14.15 4.10 -0.56
CA ASN A 193 -14.02 5.52 -0.88
C ASN A 193 -12.73 5.86 -1.66
N VAL A 194 -11.84 4.91 -1.87
CA VAL A 194 -10.66 5.09 -2.73
C VAL A 194 -11.04 4.74 -4.16
N ILE A 195 -11.04 5.74 -5.03
CA ILE A 195 -11.36 5.59 -6.46
C ILE A 195 -10.06 5.41 -7.24
N VAL A 196 -9.97 4.29 -7.93
CA VAL A 196 -8.88 3.95 -8.86
C VAL A 196 -9.44 3.99 -10.29
N ALA A 197 -8.91 4.87 -11.13
CA ALA A 197 -9.27 4.87 -12.55
C ALA A 197 -8.40 3.87 -13.31
N ILE A 198 -9.06 3.03 -14.09
CA ILE A 198 -8.43 2.05 -14.99
C ILE A 198 -8.63 2.56 -16.43
N LEU A 199 -7.56 3.08 -17.02
CA LEU A 199 -7.49 3.54 -18.39
C LEU A 199 -7.01 2.36 -19.24
N ASP A 200 -7.95 1.70 -19.96
CA ASP A 200 -7.70 0.43 -20.63
C ASP A 200 -8.81 0.07 -21.64
N SER A 201 -8.91 -1.20 -22.06
CA SER A 201 -9.90 -1.71 -23.03
C SER A 201 -11.33 -1.89 -22.46
N GLY A 202 -11.59 -1.43 -21.25
CA GLY A 202 -12.88 -1.61 -20.57
C GLY A 202 -12.83 -2.69 -19.49
N THR A 203 -14.00 -3.17 -19.05
CA THR A 203 -14.07 -4.30 -18.09
C THR A 203 -15.34 -5.13 -18.27
N LYS A 204 -15.30 -6.38 -17.82
CA LYS A 204 -16.48 -7.24 -17.74
C LYS A 204 -17.29 -6.89 -16.51
N LEU A 205 -18.25 -5.97 -16.66
CA LEU A 205 -19.06 -5.40 -15.57
C LEU A 205 -19.81 -6.45 -14.74
N ASP A 206 -20.24 -7.54 -15.37
CA ASP A 206 -21.00 -8.64 -14.75
C ASP A 206 -20.11 -9.78 -14.23
N HIS A 207 -18.78 -9.62 -14.23
CA HIS A 207 -17.90 -10.64 -13.68
C HIS A 207 -18.13 -10.80 -12.17
N PRO A 208 -18.40 -12.03 -11.66
CA PRO A 208 -18.76 -12.22 -10.25
C PRO A 208 -17.65 -11.77 -9.27
N ASP A 209 -16.39 -11.83 -9.71
CA ASP A 209 -15.23 -11.38 -8.93
C ASP A 209 -15.00 -9.85 -8.95
N LEU A 210 -15.78 -9.11 -9.74
CA LEU A 210 -15.81 -7.65 -9.75
C LEU A 210 -17.09 -7.09 -9.10
N LYS A 211 -17.92 -7.95 -8.55
CA LYS A 211 -19.19 -7.54 -7.93
C LYS A 211 -18.95 -6.58 -6.78
N GLY A 212 -19.55 -5.39 -6.89
CA GLY A 212 -19.43 -4.33 -5.88
C GLY A 212 -18.09 -3.59 -5.90
N ARG A 213 -17.28 -3.80 -6.96
CA ARG A 213 -15.96 -3.16 -7.13
C ARG A 213 -15.98 -2.00 -8.13
N ILE A 214 -17.00 -1.94 -8.99
CA ILE A 214 -17.10 -0.92 -10.03
C ILE A 214 -17.62 0.39 -9.43
N TRP A 215 -16.94 1.48 -9.76
CA TRP A 215 -17.36 2.84 -9.42
C TRP A 215 -18.70 3.18 -10.08
N ILE A 216 -19.52 3.98 -9.42
CA ILE A 216 -20.80 4.44 -9.93
C ILE A 216 -20.88 5.95 -9.81
N ASN A 217 -21.08 6.64 -10.96
CA ASN A 217 -21.44 8.04 -10.96
C ASN A 217 -22.88 8.20 -10.45
N LYS A 218 -23.01 8.66 -9.20
CA LYS A 218 -24.32 8.80 -8.54
C LYS A 218 -25.13 9.98 -9.07
N ASN A 219 -24.52 10.85 -9.85
CA ASN A 219 -25.16 12.03 -10.43
C ASN A 219 -25.76 11.73 -11.82
N GLU A 220 -25.40 10.59 -12.42
CA GLU A 220 -25.90 10.14 -13.70
C GLU A 220 -27.07 9.16 -13.62
N LYS A 221 -27.85 9.11 -14.71
CA LYS A 221 -28.98 8.19 -14.92
C LYS A 221 -28.97 7.72 -16.36
N PRO A 222 -29.43 6.48 -16.66
CA PRO A 222 -29.46 5.96 -18.03
C PRO A 222 -30.66 6.51 -18.82
N ASP A 223 -30.64 7.81 -19.13
CA ASP A 223 -31.75 8.50 -19.78
C ASP A 223 -31.37 9.25 -21.06
N GLY A 224 -30.14 9.04 -21.54
CA GLY A 224 -29.62 9.66 -22.77
C GLY A 224 -29.25 11.14 -22.59
N ARG A 225 -28.97 11.58 -21.37
CA ARG A 225 -28.60 12.95 -21.04
C ARG A 225 -27.38 12.96 -20.12
N ASP A 226 -26.58 13.97 -20.29
CA ASP A 226 -25.56 14.36 -19.32
C ASP A 226 -26.28 15.06 -18.16
N ASN A 227 -26.52 14.34 -17.06
CA ASN A 227 -27.29 14.84 -15.92
C ASN A 227 -26.45 15.67 -14.95
N ASP A 228 -25.14 15.49 -14.91
CA ASP A 228 -24.22 16.23 -14.03
C ASP A 228 -23.47 17.36 -14.75
N GLY A 229 -23.60 17.45 -16.09
CA GLY A 229 -23.03 18.53 -16.89
C GLY A 229 -21.52 18.42 -17.09
N ASN A 230 -20.97 17.19 -16.96
CA ASN A 230 -19.53 16.95 -17.07
C ASN A 230 -19.06 16.78 -18.54
N GLY A 231 -19.98 16.69 -19.52
CA GLY A 231 -19.73 16.54 -20.94
C GLY A 231 -19.81 15.09 -21.42
N PHE A 232 -20.15 14.12 -20.57
CA PHE A 232 -20.20 12.69 -20.88
C PHE A 232 -21.59 12.14 -20.54
N VAL A 233 -22.32 11.71 -21.57
CA VAL A 233 -23.72 11.24 -21.45
C VAL A 233 -23.74 9.84 -20.84
N ASP A 234 -24.59 9.62 -19.82
CA ASP A 234 -24.82 8.33 -19.17
C ASP A 234 -23.55 7.62 -18.64
N ASP A 235 -22.53 8.34 -18.19
CA ASP A 235 -21.23 7.84 -17.71
C ASP A 235 -21.30 7.15 -16.35
N ILE A 236 -22.26 6.22 -16.18
CA ILE A 236 -22.62 5.59 -14.90
C ILE A 236 -21.46 4.80 -14.28
N TYR A 237 -20.69 4.06 -15.09
CA TYR A 237 -19.58 3.22 -14.65
C TYR A 237 -18.20 3.78 -15.05
N GLY A 238 -18.20 4.93 -15.70
CA GLY A 238 -17.11 5.57 -16.42
C GLY A 238 -17.54 5.84 -17.86
N TYR A 239 -16.58 6.01 -18.78
CA TYR A 239 -16.89 6.39 -20.16
C TYR A 239 -15.99 5.68 -21.16
N ASN A 240 -16.49 5.50 -22.37
CA ASN A 240 -15.81 4.88 -23.49
C ASN A 240 -15.28 5.98 -24.44
N PHE A 241 -14.02 6.33 -24.28
CA PHE A 241 -13.35 7.37 -25.06
C PHE A 241 -12.95 6.89 -26.47
N ALA A 242 -12.88 5.56 -26.67
CA ALA A 242 -12.53 4.98 -27.96
C ALA A 242 -13.68 5.11 -28.98
N TYR A 243 -14.90 4.99 -28.49
CA TYR A 243 -16.10 5.01 -29.35
C TYR A 243 -17.06 6.15 -29.03
N ASP A 244 -16.73 7.00 -28.03
CA ASP A 244 -17.51 8.18 -27.63
C ASP A 244 -18.93 7.82 -27.17
N ASP A 245 -19.05 6.81 -26.28
CA ASP A 245 -20.31 6.32 -25.73
C ASP A 245 -20.16 5.85 -24.26
N ASP A 246 -21.26 5.37 -23.66
CA ASP A 246 -21.32 4.88 -22.27
C ASP A 246 -20.96 3.38 -22.11
N ASP A 247 -20.65 2.68 -23.20
CA ASP A 247 -20.35 1.24 -23.17
C ASP A 247 -18.90 0.95 -22.78
N VAL A 248 -18.66 0.82 -21.49
CA VAL A 248 -17.33 0.51 -20.92
C VAL A 248 -17.05 -0.99 -20.87
N ARG A 249 -17.85 -1.85 -21.51
CA ARG A 249 -17.59 -3.29 -21.56
C ARG A 249 -16.32 -3.59 -22.34
N ASP A 250 -15.58 -4.58 -21.85
CA ASP A 250 -14.31 -5.00 -22.43
C ASP A 250 -14.53 -5.87 -23.68
N ASP A 251 -13.87 -5.53 -24.75
CA ASP A 251 -13.84 -6.28 -26.00
C ASP A 251 -12.42 -6.75 -26.39
N GLY A 252 -11.38 -6.19 -25.75
CA GLY A 252 -9.98 -6.57 -25.92
C GLY A 252 -9.45 -7.55 -24.87
N GLY A 253 -10.07 -7.59 -23.69
CA GLY A 253 -9.77 -8.50 -22.58
C GLY A 253 -8.63 -8.08 -21.66
N HIS A 254 -7.84 -7.07 -22.04
CA HIS A 254 -6.73 -6.60 -21.24
C HIS A 254 -7.22 -5.87 -19.99
N GLY A 255 -8.20 -4.96 -20.12
CA GLY A 255 -8.72 -4.17 -19.01
C GLY A 255 -9.42 -4.99 -17.93
N THR A 256 -10.12 -6.06 -18.28
CA THR A 256 -10.73 -6.99 -17.30
C THR A 256 -9.66 -7.67 -16.45
N ASN A 257 -8.55 -8.09 -17.05
CA ASN A 257 -7.41 -8.67 -16.31
C ASN A 257 -6.77 -7.63 -15.38
N ILE A 258 -6.58 -6.39 -15.84
CA ILE A 258 -6.05 -5.28 -15.03
C ILE A 258 -6.98 -4.96 -13.86
N CYS A 259 -8.29 -4.82 -14.10
CA CYS A 259 -9.29 -4.60 -13.06
C CYS A 259 -9.24 -5.70 -11.98
N GLY A 260 -9.17 -6.96 -12.38
CA GLY A 260 -9.04 -8.09 -11.47
C GLY A 260 -7.75 -8.07 -10.66
N THR A 261 -6.63 -7.72 -11.29
CA THR A 261 -5.31 -7.62 -10.62
C THR A 261 -5.31 -6.50 -9.59
N VAL A 262 -5.87 -5.33 -9.89
CA VAL A 262 -5.98 -4.21 -8.95
C VAL A 262 -6.95 -4.53 -7.82
N GLY A 263 -8.17 -4.98 -8.15
CA GLY A 263 -9.28 -4.92 -7.21
C GLY A 263 -10.33 -6.02 -7.33
N ALA A 264 -10.00 -7.26 -7.70
CA ALA A 264 -10.95 -8.36 -7.58
C ALA A 264 -11.44 -8.54 -6.14
N ALA A 265 -12.70 -8.95 -5.99
CA ALA A 265 -13.29 -9.21 -4.70
C ALA A 265 -12.57 -10.39 -4.02
N THR A 266 -12.01 -10.15 -2.86
CA THR A 266 -11.16 -11.12 -2.14
C THR A 266 -11.93 -11.77 -0.99
N ASN A 267 -11.57 -13.01 -0.61
CA ASN A 267 -12.25 -13.82 0.41
C ASN A 267 -13.72 -14.13 0.08
N ASN A 268 -14.03 -14.30 -1.19
CA ASN A 268 -15.38 -14.62 -1.68
C ASN A 268 -15.54 -16.10 -2.12
N SER A 269 -14.49 -16.92 -1.96
CA SER A 269 -14.41 -18.31 -2.40
C SER A 269 -14.52 -18.50 -3.92
N LEU A 270 -14.22 -17.46 -4.70
CA LEU A 270 -14.22 -17.47 -6.16
C LEU A 270 -12.85 -16.98 -6.66
N GLY A 271 -12.50 -17.33 -7.86
CA GLY A 271 -11.46 -16.76 -8.72
C GLY A 271 -10.16 -16.34 -8.04
N TYR A 272 -9.86 -15.06 -8.11
CA TYR A 272 -8.57 -14.47 -7.75
C TYR A 272 -8.72 -13.28 -6.80
N ALA A 273 -7.74 -13.11 -5.92
CA ALA A 273 -7.66 -11.95 -5.04
C ALA A 273 -7.10 -10.72 -5.78
N GLY A 274 -7.73 -9.56 -5.62
CA GLY A 274 -7.15 -8.26 -5.99
C GLY A 274 -6.17 -7.76 -4.94
N ILE A 275 -5.23 -6.90 -5.31
CA ILE A 275 -4.31 -6.26 -4.35
C ILE A 275 -5.07 -5.43 -3.32
N ASP A 276 -5.94 -4.54 -3.79
CA ASP A 276 -6.85 -3.80 -2.92
C ASP A 276 -8.20 -4.50 -2.89
N GLN A 277 -8.56 -5.02 -1.72
CA GLN A 277 -9.75 -5.83 -1.55
C GLN A 277 -11.05 -5.01 -1.52
N ASN A 278 -10.98 -3.66 -1.51
CA ASN A 278 -12.16 -2.82 -1.28
C ASN A 278 -12.26 -1.53 -2.11
N CYS A 279 -11.21 -1.06 -2.82
CA CYS A 279 -11.27 0.16 -3.65
C CYS A 279 -12.37 0.08 -4.71
N THR A 280 -12.83 1.18 -5.26
CA THR A 280 -13.75 1.22 -6.40
C THR A 280 -13.01 1.52 -7.70
N LEU A 281 -13.36 0.81 -8.77
CA LEU A 281 -12.72 0.86 -10.07
C LEU A 281 -13.57 1.71 -11.03
N MET A 282 -13.08 2.89 -11.41
CA MET A 282 -13.66 3.75 -12.43
C MET A 282 -13.13 3.30 -13.79
N ILE A 283 -14.03 2.96 -14.72
CA ILE A 283 -13.65 2.37 -15.99
C ILE A 283 -13.57 3.46 -17.06
N CYS A 284 -12.36 3.71 -17.53
CA CYS A 284 -12.09 4.65 -18.62
C CYS A 284 -11.63 3.85 -19.84
N LYS A 285 -12.60 3.40 -20.69
CA LYS A 285 -12.26 2.64 -21.88
C LYS A 285 -11.65 3.56 -22.92
N ASN A 286 -10.33 3.44 -23.11
CA ASN A 286 -9.55 4.28 -24.03
C ASN A 286 -8.63 3.46 -24.95
N LEU A 287 -8.87 2.17 -25.01
CA LEU A 287 -8.35 1.24 -26.00
C LEU A 287 -9.51 0.57 -26.74
N ASP A 288 -9.34 0.30 -28.02
CA ASP A 288 -10.29 -0.42 -28.88
C ASP A 288 -10.20 -1.95 -28.69
N ASP A 289 -10.91 -2.70 -29.54
CA ASP A 289 -10.97 -4.16 -29.53
C ASP A 289 -9.65 -4.84 -29.96
N GLU A 290 -8.72 -4.11 -30.57
CA GLU A 290 -7.35 -4.55 -30.86
C GLU A 290 -6.35 -4.14 -29.75
N ASN A 291 -6.83 -3.55 -28.66
CA ASN A 291 -6.03 -2.94 -27.57
C ASN A 291 -5.11 -1.82 -28.07
N LEU A 292 -5.56 -1.03 -29.03
CA LEU A 292 -4.91 0.17 -29.53
C LEU A 292 -5.66 1.42 -29.06
N GLY A 293 -4.96 2.53 -28.87
CA GLY A 293 -5.58 3.77 -28.41
C GLY A 293 -4.93 5.01 -28.99
N GLU A 294 -5.75 6.02 -29.24
CA GLU A 294 -5.29 7.35 -29.64
C GLU A 294 -4.89 8.18 -28.42
N TYR A 295 -3.87 8.98 -28.53
CA TYR A 295 -3.43 9.85 -27.44
C TYR A 295 -4.47 10.91 -27.04
N SER A 296 -5.39 11.26 -27.93
CA SER A 296 -6.55 12.10 -27.60
C SER A 296 -7.51 11.41 -26.64
N TRP A 297 -7.78 10.11 -26.82
CA TRP A 297 -8.59 9.31 -25.91
C TRP A 297 -7.93 9.21 -24.52
N TRP A 298 -6.62 8.97 -24.51
CA TRP A 298 -5.82 8.93 -23.27
C TRP A 298 -5.82 10.28 -22.53
N ALA A 299 -5.67 11.38 -23.28
CA ALA A 299 -5.68 12.71 -22.67
C ALA A 299 -7.06 13.06 -22.09
N THR A 300 -8.14 12.74 -22.79
CA THR A 300 -9.51 13.01 -22.32
C THR A 300 -9.87 12.10 -21.13
N SER A 301 -9.45 10.84 -21.13
CA SER A 301 -9.70 9.92 -20.02
C SER A 301 -8.94 10.32 -18.75
N LEU A 302 -7.71 10.87 -18.85
CA LEU A 302 -6.98 11.45 -17.73
C LEU A 302 -7.73 12.65 -17.12
N TYR A 303 -8.22 13.56 -17.96
CA TYR A 303 -9.02 14.71 -17.54
C TYR A 303 -10.31 14.24 -16.83
N TYR A 304 -11.02 13.29 -17.43
CA TYR A 304 -12.24 12.71 -16.86
C TYR A 304 -11.98 12.09 -15.48
N ALA A 305 -11.00 11.19 -15.37
CA ALA A 305 -10.67 10.49 -14.14
C ALA A 305 -10.33 11.45 -12.99
N ALA A 306 -9.53 12.48 -13.26
CA ALA A 306 -9.15 13.49 -12.28
C ALA A 306 -10.35 14.29 -11.77
N ASN A 307 -11.28 14.67 -12.65
CA ASN A 307 -12.48 15.47 -12.30
C ASN A 307 -13.56 14.64 -11.60
N ASN A 308 -13.62 13.32 -11.83
CA ASN A 308 -14.55 12.40 -11.19
C ASN A 308 -13.99 11.76 -9.90
N GLY A 309 -12.90 12.33 -9.36
CA GLY A 309 -12.42 12.02 -8.00
C GLY A 309 -11.46 10.85 -7.89
N ALA A 310 -10.94 10.30 -8.99
CA ALA A 310 -9.87 9.33 -8.95
C ALA A 310 -8.64 9.91 -8.24
N LYS A 311 -7.99 9.11 -7.40
CA LYS A 311 -6.74 9.47 -6.72
C LYS A 311 -5.55 8.65 -7.21
N VAL A 312 -5.81 7.52 -7.82
CA VAL A 312 -4.81 6.66 -8.46
C VAL A 312 -5.31 6.37 -9.89
N ILE A 313 -4.43 6.50 -10.86
CA ILE A 313 -4.72 6.26 -12.28
C ILE A 313 -3.75 5.21 -12.79
N ASN A 314 -4.30 4.10 -13.31
CA ASN A 314 -3.54 3.04 -13.98
C ASN A 314 -3.58 3.25 -15.49
N MET A 315 -2.40 3.33 -16.12
CA MET A 315 -2.22 3.35 -17.58
C MET A 315 -1.31 2.19 -18.00
N SER A 316 -1.92 1.05 -18.26
CA SER A 316 -1.18 -0.15 -18.70
C SER A 316 -0.92 -0.15 -20.21
N GLU A 317 -0.70 1.01 -20.77
CA GLU A 317 -0.58 1.35 -22.18
C GLU A 317 0.64 2.24 -22.43
N GLY A 318 0.99 2.45 -23.70
CA GLY A 318 2.07 3.37 -24.06
C GLY A 318 2.36 3.39 -25.55
N GLY A 319 2.83 4.55 -26.02
CA GLY A 319 3.23 4.80 -27.41
C GLY A 319 4.62 5.41 -27.48
N TYR A 320 5.18 5.44 -28.68
CA TYR A 320 6.56 5.81 -28.93
C TYR A 320 6.77 7.34 -29.01
N ASP A 321 5.75 8.05 -29.48
CA ASP A 321 5.89 9.45 -29.84
C ASP A 321 5.60 10.36 -28.64
N TYR A 322 6.40 11.42 -28.50
CA TYR A 322 6.14 12.47 -27.51
C TYR A 322 4.92 13.31 -27.95
N SER A 323 3.96 13.47 -27.07
CA SER A 323 2.79 14.33 -27.30
C SER A 323 2.67 15.42 -26.24
N ARG A 324 2.66 16.69 -26.68
CA ARG A 324 2.40 17.82 -25.78
C ARG A 324 1.01 17.77 -25.18
N THR A 325 0.01 17.36 -25.95
CA THR A 325 -1.37 17.22 -25.47
C THR A 325 -1.46 16.20 -24.35
N LEU A 326 -0.90 15.00 -24.56
CA LEU A 326 -0.90 13.95 -23.53
C LEU A 326 -0.09 14.39 -22.29
N ASN A 327 1.07 15.03 -22.47
CA ASN A 327 1.82 15.56 -21.34
C ASN A 327 1.04 16.60 -20.55
N THR A 328 0.30 17.49 -21.23
CA THR A 328 -0.55 18.49 -20.56
C THR A 328 -1.66 17.82 -19.75
N ALA A 329 -2.28 16.75 -20.25
CA ALA A 329 -3.30 15.99 -19.53
C ALA A 329 -2.73 15.25 -18.32
N VAL A 330 -1.50 14.70 -18.44
CA VAL A 330 -0.77 14.11 -17.32
C VAL A 330 -0.47 15.14 -16.25
N ASP A 331 0.05 16.32 -16.62
CA ASP A 331 0.35 17.40 -15.67
C ASP A 331 -0.93 17.89 -14.97
N TYR A 332 -2.04 18.03 -15.71
CA TYR A 332 -3.34 18.37 -15.13
C TYR A 332 -3.80 17.35 -14.09
N ALA A 333 -3.80 16.07 -14.41
CA ALA A 333 -4.23 15.02 -13.48
C ALA A 333 -3.30 14.92 -12.25
N TYR A 334 -2.00 15.12 -12.46
CA TYR A 334 -1.02 15.18 -11.37
C TYR A 334 -1.27 16.36 -10.42
N ASP A 335 -1.50 17.56 -10.95
CA ASP A 335 -1.79 18.77 -10.17
C ASP A 335 -3.17 18.70 -9.48
N ALA A 336 -4.11 17.93 -10.03
CA ALA A 336 -5.37 17.56 -9.37
C ALA A 336 -5.19 16.57 -8.21
N GLY A 337 -3.95 16.09 -7.99
CA GLY A 337 -3.57 15.23 -6.89
C GLY A 337 -3.62 13.73 -7.21
N CYS A 338 -3.75 13.33 -8.47
CA CYS A 338 -3.72 11.93 -8.87
C CYS A 338 -2.28 11.39 -8.91
N LEU A 339 -2.04 10.18 -8.39
CA LEU A 339 -0.85 9.41 -8.71
C LEU A 339 -1.10 8.65 -10.01
N ILE A 340 -0.29 8.92 -11.03
CA ILE A 340 -0.39 8.29 -12.35
C ILE A 340 0.70 7.23 -12.44
N LEU A 341 0.31 5.99 -12.71
CA LEU A 341 1.22 4.86 -12.89
C LEU A 341 1.10 4.35 -14.33
N ALA A 342 2.24 4.17 -14.99
CA ALA A 342 2.26 3.68 -16.36
C ALA A 342 3.29 2.56 -16.58
N SER A 343 2.97 1.69 -17.55
CA SER A 343 3.80 0.55 -17.90
C SER A 343 5.05 0.98 -18.70
N MET A 344 6.22 0.40 -18.35
CA MET A 344 7.49 0.62 -19.07
C MET A 344 7.46 0.06 -20.50
N MET A 345 6.41 -0.62 -20.92
CA MET A 345 6.26 -1.37 -22.16
C MET A 345 7.14 -2.63 -22.25
N ASN A 346 6.99 -3.37 -23.37
CA ASN A 346 7.34 -4.79 -23.42
C ASN A 346 8.27 -5.17 -24.59
N LYS A 347 9.12 -4.25 -25.02
CA LYS A 347 10.03 -4.45 -26.17
C LYS A 347 11.44 -4.90 -25.79
N ASN A 348 11.73 -5.03 -24.47
CA ASN A 348 13.03 -5.37 -23.92
C ASN A 348 14.14 -4.41 -24.41
N ASN A 349 13.83 -3.12 -24.46
CA ASN A 349 14.76 -2.06 -24.87
C ASN A 349 14.78 -0.90 -23.87
N GLY A 350 15.64 0.08 -24.08
CA GLY A 350 15.81 1.27 -23.24
C GLY A 350 15.18 2.54 -23.80
N ASP A 351 14.28 2.42 -24.77
CA ASP A 351 13.66 3.56 -25.43
C ASP A 351 12.58 4.20 -24.53
N ASN A 352 12.33 5.48 -24.75
CA ASN A 352 11.26 6.18 -24.07
C ASN A 352 9.91 5.79 -24.69
N TYR A 353 8.96 5.48 -23.82
CA TYR A 353 7.54 5.29 -24.15
C TYR A 353 6.69 6.21 -23.28
N TYR A 354 5.66 6.79 -23.86
CA TYR A 354 4.77 7.72 -23.19
C TYR A 354 3.42 7.07 -22.94
N PRO A 355 2.80 7.29 -21.76
CA PRO A 355 3.10 8.32 -20.78
C PRO A 355 4.22 7.97 -19.77
N ALA A 356 4.76 6.75 -19.73
CA ALA A 356 5.74 6.34 -18.72
C ALA A 356 6.96 7.26 -18.59
N ALA A 357 7.43 7.83 -19.70
CA ALA A 357 8.59 8.72 -19.74
C ALA A 357 8.28 10.18 -19.35
N PHE A 358 7.03 10.54 -19.05
CA PHE A 358 6.72 11.88 -18.54
C PHE A 358 7.12 12.05 -17.08
N LYS A 359 7.55 13.25 -16.70
CA LYS A 359 8.07 13.59 -15.36
C LYS A 359 7.10 13.22 -14.21
N ASN A 360 5.81 13.49 -14.40
CA ASN A 360 4.78 13.34 -13.37
C ASN A 360 4.13 11.95 -13.36
N VAL A 361 4.75 10.97 -14.01
CA VAL A 361 4.31 9.58 -14.08
C VAL A 361 5.26 8.69 -13.28
N MET A 362 4.72 7.66 -12.66
CA MET A 362 5.48 6.60 -12.02
C MET A 362 5.56 5.41 -12.98
N ALA A 363 6.72 5.18 -13.56
CA ALA A 363 6.94 4.13 -14.56
C ALA A 363 7.30 2.80 -13.92
N ILE A 364 6.62 1.71 -14.32
CA ILE A 364 6.69 0.40 -13.67
C ILE A 364 7.25 -0.66 -14.62
N GLY A 365 8.36 -1.29 -14.21
CA GLY A 365 8.95 -2.43 -14.89
C GLY A 365 8.45 -3.77 -14.33
N ALA A 366 8.82 -4.89 -15.01
CA ALA A 366 8.34 -6.21 -14.63
C ALA A 366 9.46 -7.16 -14.22
N THR A 367 9.24 -7.89 -13.11
CA THR A 367 10.07 -9.03 -12.68
C THR A 367 9.43 -10.38 -13.04
N ASP A 368 10.25 -11.41 -13.11
CA ASP A 368 9.85 -12.82 -13.21
C ASP A 368 9.89 -13.49 -11.81
N THR A 369 9.49 -14.73 -11.73
CA THR A 369 9.32 -15.51 -10.50
C THR A 369 10.59 -15.72 -9.68
N ASP A 370 11.76 -15.38 -10.23
CA ASP A 370 13.07 -15.48 -9.57
C ASP A 370 13.67 -14.12 -9.16
N ASP A 371 12.85 -13.05 -9.15
CA ASP A 371 13.25 -11.65 -8.99
C ASP A 371 14.08 -11.07 -10.15
N GLY A 372 14.41 -11.86 -11.16
CA GLY A 372 15.08 -11.34 -12.35
C GLY A 372 14.17 -10.38 -13.12
N ARG A 373 14.72 -9.31 -13.74
CA ARG A 373 13.97 -8.52 -14.71
C ARG A 373 13.38 -9.46 -15.76
N CYS A 374 12.10 -9.35 -16.09
CA CYS A 374 11.48 -10.18 -17.08
C CYS A 374 12.02 -9.85 -18.49
N ARG A 375 13.15 -10.45 -18.84
CA ARG A 375 13.81 -10.25 -20.15
C ARG A 375 13.03 -10.92 -21.30
N GLN A 376 12.14 -11.84 -20.98
CA GLN A 376 11.30 -12.53 -21.94
C GLN A 376 9.97 -12.95 -21.30
N PHE A 377 8.88 -12.41 -21.81
CA PHE A 377 7.52 -12.85 -21.43
C PHE A 377 7.15 -14.15 -22.12
N THR A 378 6.05 -14.79 -21.70
CA THR A 378 5.55 -16.05 -22.26
C THR A 378 5.26 -16.00 -23.76
N TRP A 379 4.91 -14.84 -24.29
CA TRP A 379 4.56 -14.58 -25.69
C TRP A 379 5.71 -13.96 -26.49
N GLY A 380 6.89 -13.79 -25.92
CA GLY A 380 8.00 -13.02 -26.48
C GLY A 380 8.04 -11.62 -25.88
N GLY A 381 8.91 -10.74 -26.40
CA GLY A 381 9.15 -9.42 -25.79
C GLY A 381 9.83 -9.53 -24.43
N GLY A 382 9.80 -8.45 -23.64
CA GLY A 382 10.37 -8.40 -22.29
C GLY A 382 10.22 -7.00 -21.70
N SER A 383 10.36 -6.85 -20.38
CA SER A 383 10.26 -5.58 -19.69
C SER A 383 11.28 -4.58 -20.23
N ASN A 384 10.81 -3.42 -20.68
CA ASN A 384 11.68 -2.29 -20.97
C ASN A 384 12.37 -1.79 -19.71
N TRP A 385 13.39 -0.99 -19.90
CA TRP A 385 14.20 -0.35 -18.87
C TRP A 385 14.56 1.08 -19.31
N GLY A 386 15.06 1.91 -18.44
CA GLY A 386 15.44 3.28 -18.82
C GLY A 386 15.55 4.23 -17.64
N ASN A 387 15.99 5.48 -17.90
CA ASN A 387 16.24 6.47 -16.85
C ASN A 387 14.96 6.96 -16.14
N HIS A 388 13.79 6.65 -16.66
CA HIS A 388 12.49 7.05 -16.12
C HIS A 388 11.81 5.97 -15.25
N ILE A 389 12.40 4.76 -15.16
CA ILE A 389 11.84 3.69 -14.34
C ILE A 389 11.81 4.08 -12.85
N SER A 390 10.70 3.82 -12.20
CA SER A 390 10.54 4.11 -10.77
C SER A 390 10.77 2.88 -9.90
N VAL A 391 10.07 1.79 -10.17
CA VAL A 391 10.15 0.52 -9.43
C VAL A 391 9.79 -0.64 -10.35
N VAL A 392 9.96 -1.87 -9.86
CA VAL A 392 9.50 -3.09 -10.53
C VAL A 392 8.51 -3.86 -9.65
N ALA A 393 7.66 -4.67 -10.31
CA ALA A 393 6.76 -5.59 -9.66
C ALA A 393 6.62 -6.88 -10.50
N PRO A 394 6.04 -7.99 -9.96
CA PRO A 394 5.73 -9.19 -10.72
C PRO A 394 4.91 -8.90 -11.98
N GLY A 395 5.35 -9.40 -13.15
CA GLY A 395 4.66 -9.11 -14.40
C GLY A 395 4.58 -10.29 -15.39
N ASN A 396 5.08 -11.46 -15.02
CA ASN A 396 5.07 -12.63 -15.90
C ASN A 396 4.10 -13.70 -15.39
N ARG A 397 3.23 -14.22 -16.26
CA ARG A 397 2.20 -15.22 -15.90
C ARG A 397 1.32 -14.79 -14.72
N ILE A 398 0.75 -13.61 -14.83
CA ILE A 398 -0.17 -13.09 -13.84
C ILE A 398 -1.57 -13.58 -14.20
N TYR A 399 -2.07 -14.53 -13.43
CA TYR A 399 -3.42 -15.05 -13.58
C TYR A 399 -4.44 -14.00 -13.14
N GLY A 400 -5.56 -13.92 -13.86
CA GLY A 400 -6.61 -12.93 -13.62
C GLY A 400 -7.91 -13.31 -14.34
N LEU A 401 -8.83 -12.34 -14.39
CA LEU A 401 -10.19 -12.53 -14.88
C LEU A 401 -10.24 -12.61 -16.40
N ASP A 402 -11.21 -13.38 -16.93
CA ASP A 402 -11.52 -13.48 -18.35
C ASP A 402 -12.73 -12.58 -18.72
N TYR A 403 -12.60 -11.80 -19.79
CA TYR A 403 -13.69 -10.93 -20.26
C TYR A 403 -14.78 -11.69 -21.02
N ARG A 404 -14.51 -12.91 -21.51
CA ARG A 404 -15.45 -13.70 -22.31
C ARG A 404 -16.30 -14.64 -21.46
N ASP A 405 -15.71 -15.29 -20.46
CA ASP A 405 -16.37 -16.32 -19.68
C ASP A 405 -16.14 -16.11 -18.18
N ASN A 406 -17.23 -15.87 -17.45
CA ASN A 406 -17.24 -15.69 -16.00
C ASN A 406 -16.73 -16.91 -15.20
N ASN A 407 -16.63 -18.07 -15.83
CA ASN A 407 -16.19 -19.31 -15.19
C ASN A 407 -14.78 -19.75 -15.65
N ASN A 408 -14.18 -19.02 -16.58
CA ASN A 408 -12.83 -19.31 -17.06
C ASN A 408 -11.78 -18.58 -16.19
N TYR A 409 -11.16 -19.30 -15.30
CA TYR A 409 -10.07 -18.83 -14.47
C TYR A 409 -8.69 -19.38 -14.92
N ASP A 410 -8.57 -19.90 -16.14
CA ASP A 410 -7.29 -20.37 -16.68
C ASP A 410 -6.68 -19.37 -17.68
N VAL A 411 -6.80 -18.09 -17.36
CA VAL A 411 -6.28 -16.98 -18.15
C VAL A 411 -5.16 -16.28 -17.38
N TYR A 412 -4.03 -16.06 -18.03
CA TYR A 412 -2.96 -15.22 -17.51
C TYR A 412 -2.45 -14.26 -18.59
N TRP A 413 -1.98 -13.14 -18.14
CA TRP A 413 -1.29 -12.15 -18.95
C TRP A 413 0.15 -11.99 -18.48
N SER A 414 1.02 -11.49 -19.37
CA SER A 414 2.42 -11.22 -19.05
C SER A 414 2.81 -9.89 -19.69
N GLY A 415 3.24 -8.95 -18.86
CA GLY A 415 3.64 -7.62 -19.29
C GLY A 415 3.96 -6.70 -18.12
N THR A 416 4.56 -5.57 -18.43
CA THR A 416 4.70 -4.45 -17.50
C THR A 416 3.33 -3.87 -17.11
N SER A 417 2.29 -4.15 -17.90
CA SER A 417 0.88 -3.84 -17.61
C SER A 417 0.42 -4.44 -16.28
N GLN A 418 0.65 -5.74 -16.08
CA GLN A 418 0.27 -6.44 -14.84
C GLN A 418 1.10 -5.97 -13.65
N ALA A 419 2.38 -5.68 -13.86
CA ALA A 419 3.23 -5.08 -12.83
C ALA A 419 2.70 -3.70 -12.41
N THR A 420 2.24 -2.87 -13.37
CA THR A 420 1.61 -1.56 -13.10
C THR A 420 0.34 -1.72 -12.27
N ALA A 421 -0.54 -2.66 -12.64
CA ALA A 421 -1.77 -2.93 -11.90
C ALA A 421 -1.50 -3.30 -10.43
N TYR A 422 -0.48 -4.09 -10.17
CA TYR A 422 -0.07 -4.41 -8.80
C TYR A 422 0.37 -3.18 -7.99
N VAL A 423 1.21 -2.31 -8.57
CA VAL A 423 1.64 -1.08 -7.88
C VAL A 423 0.48 -0.12 -7.70
N THR A 424 -0.46 -0.09 -8.64
CA THR A 424 -1.72 0.67 -8.55
C THR A 424 -2.54 0.24 -7.33
N GLY A 425 -2.72 -1.05 -7.11
CA GLY A 425 -3.40 -1.57 -5.93
C GLY A 425 -2.66 -1.25 -4.62
N ILE A 426 -1.31 -1.27 -4.61
CA ILE A 426 -0.50 -0.84 -3.47
C ILE A 426 -0.75 0.64 -3.15
N ALA A 427 -0.78 1.52 -4.16
CA ALA A 427 -1.07 2.93 -3.98
C ALA A 427 -2.49 3.17 -3.41
N ALA A 428 -3.48 2.40 -3.85
CA ALA A 428 -4.84 2.44 -3.30
C ALA A 428 -4.89 2.02 -1.83
N LEU A 429 -4.16 0.98 -1.43
CA LEU A 429 -4.04 0.56 -0.02
C LEU A 429 -3.36 1.61 0.86
N LEU A 430 -2.36 2.31 0.34
CA LEU A 430 -1.73 3.42 1.06
C LEU A 430 -2.72 4.57 1.29
N LEU A 431 -3.57 4.91 0.32
CA LEU A 431 -4.65 5.88 0.49
C LEU A 431 -5.73 5.38 1.43
N SER A 432 -6.06 4.10 1.40
CA SER A 432 -7.01 3.48 2.34
C SER A 432 -6.53 3.60 3.77
N GLN A 433 -5.22 3.47 4.01
CA GLN A 433 -4.62 3.64 5.33
C GLN A 433 -4.67 5.12 5.77
N ASP A 434 -4.38 6.05 4.87
CA ASP A 434 -4.43 7.48 5.13
C ASP A 434 -4.79 8.24 3.83
N TYR A 435 -6.06 8.64 3.73
CA TYR A 435 -6.60 9.32 2.54
C TYR A 435 -6.06 10.74 2.33
N SER A 436 -5.36 11.31 3.31
CA SER A 436 -4.76 12.64 3.20
C SER A 436 -3.42 12.66 2.47
N ARG A 437 -2.86 11.49 2.16
CA ARG A 437 -1.58 11.39 1.44
C ARG A 437 -1.68 11.99 0.05
N THR A 438 -0.71 12.80 -0.28
CA THR A 438 -0.53 13.37 -1.61
C THR A 438 0.06 12.33 -2.58
N ASN A 439 -0.11 12.54 -3.88
CA ASN A 439 0.51 11.72 -4.92
C ASN A 439 2.05 11.66 -4.78
N LYS A 440 2.68 12.77 -4.36
CA LYS A 440 4.12 12.82 -4.09
C LYS A 440 4.51 11.92 -2.92
N GLU A 441 3.78 11.97 -1.81
CA GLU A 441 4.02 11.11 -0.65
C GLU A 441 3.79 9.62 -0.97
N LEU A 442 2.77 9.29 -1.76
CA LEU A 442 2.55 7.93 -2.23
C LEU A 442 3.75 7.42 -3.05
N LYS A 443 4.22 8.21 -4.01
CA LYS A 443 5.43 7.89 -4.80
C LYS A 443 6.64 7.70 -3.90
N GLU A 444 6.88 8.62 -2.96
CA GLU A 444 8.00 8.55 -2.02
C GLU A 444 7.94 7.28 -1.16
N ILE A 445 6.79 6.95 -0.59
CA ILE A 445 6.61 5.74 0.21
C ILE A 445 6.92 4.50 -0.62
N ILE A 446 6.33 4.35 -1.80
CA ILE A 446 6.52 3.18 -2.66
C ILE A 446 7.98 3.03 -3.06
N THR A 447 8.66 4.11 -3.47
CA THR A 447 10.05 4.06 -3.93
C THR A 447 11.03 3.85 -2.78
N SER A 448 10.82 4.49 -1.62
CA SER A 448 11.75 4.38 -0.49
C SER A 448 11.65 3.06 0.28
N THR A 449 10.56 2.31 0.10
CA THR A 449 10.33 1.01 0.76
C THR A 449 10.49 -0.18 -0.19
N ALA A 450 10.79 0.06 -1.46
CA ALA A 450 11.11 -0.99 -2.42
C ALA A 450 12.34 -1.78 -1.97
N VAL A 451 12.35 -3.06 -2.29
CA VAL A 451 13.46 -3.98 -1.96
C VAL A 451 14.49 -3.92 -3.07
N ASP A 452 15.63 -3.34 -2.74
CA ASP A 452 16.78 -3.14 -3.63
C ASP A 452 17.68 -4.40 -3.67
N GLY A 453 18.41 -4.61 -4.76
CA GLY A 453 19.37 -5.70 -4.89
C GLY A 453 18.75 -7.10 -4.96
N VAL A 454 17.51 -7.23 -5.46
CA VAL A 454 16.78 -8.51 -5.54
C VAL A 454 17.13 -9.34 -6.77
N GLY A 455 17.54 -8.67 -7.86
CA GLY A 455 17.72 -9.24 -9.19
C GLY A 455 19.13 -9.68 -9.52
N ASP A 456 19.46 -9.64 -10.82
CA ASP A 456 20.80 -9.95 -11.32
C ASP A 456 21.76 -8.79 -11.00
N PRO A 457 22.85 -9.00 -10.25
CA PRO A 457 23.78 -7.92 -9.87
C PRO A 457 24.42 -7.14 -11.06
N ARG A 458 24.26 -7.63 -12.28
CA ARG A 458 24.69 -6.93 -13.49
C ARG A 458 23.68 -5.88 -13.98
N GLU A 459 22.44 -5.99 -13.55
CA GLU A 459 21.33 -5.08 -13.86
C GLU A 459 20.83 -4.36 -12.60
N ASP A 460 20.85 -5.03 -11.44
CA ASP A 460 20.32 -4.54 -10.17
C ASP A 460 21.50 -4.14 -9.26
N SER A 461 21.88 -2.88 -9.30
CA SER A 461 22.94 -2.30 -8.50
C SER A 461 22.39 -1.55 -7.29
N PRO A 462 23.13 -1.46 -6.16
CA PRO A 462 22.65 -0.78 -4.98
C PRO A 462 22.18 0.66 -5.25
N GLY A 463 21.01 1.01 -4.74
CA GLY A 463 20.35 2.28 -4.97
C GLY A 463 19.51 2.27 -6.24
N TRP A 464 19.27 3.44 -6.81
CA TRP A 464 18.52 3.51 -8.06
C TRP A 464 19.35 3.05 -9.26
N ASP A 465 18.78 2.23 -10.11
CA ASP A 465 19.35 1.85 -11.40
C ASP A 465 18.29 1.84 -12.52
N LYS A 466 18.75 1.83 -13.77
CA LYS A 466 17.89 1.93 -14.95
C LYS A 466 17.07 0.68 -15.28
N TYR A 467 17.25 -0.43 -14.59
CA TYR A 467 16.58 -1.71 -14.85
C TYR A 467 15.50 -2.02 -13.81
N TYR A 468 15.76 -1.65 -12.53
CA TYR A 468 14.87 -1.91 -11.39
C TYR A 468 14.30 -0.65 -10.76
N GLY A 469 14.79 0.55 -11.15
CA GLY A 469 14.49 1.78 -10.45
C GLY A 469 14.99 1.69 -9.01
N TYR A 470 14.11 1.89 -8.03
CA TYR A 470 14.42 1.74 -6.60
C TYR A 470 14.27 0.30 -6.09
N GLY A 471 13.97 -0.67 -6.97
CA GLY A 471 13.83 -2.07 -6.61
C GLY A 471 12.40 -2.61 -6.75
N ARG A 472 12.16 -3.83 -6.21
CA ARG A 472 10.85 -4.46 -6.21
C ARG A 472 9.98 -3.91 -5.08
N VAL A 473 8.74 -3.55 -5.39
CA VAL A 473 7.77 -3.05 -4.41
C VAL A 473 7.49 -4.06 -3.28
N ASP A 474 7.29 -3.55 -2.07
CA ASP A 474 6.92 -4.34 -0.88
C ASP A 474 5.74 -3.67 -0.17
N LEU A 475 4.56 -4.29 -0.21
CA LEU A 475 3.34 -3.75 0.39
C LEU A 475 3.45 -3.59 1.90
N TYR A 476 4.01 -4.60 2.59
CA TYR A 476 4.12 -4.52 4.05
C TYR A 476 5.06 -3.39 4.49
N ALA A 477 6.22 -3.27 3.84
CA ALA A 477 7.15 -2.19 4.12
C ALA A 477 6.53 -0.81 3.83
N ALA A 478 5.78 -0.68 2.73
CA ALA A 478 5.08 0.56 2.37
C ALA A 478 4.02 0.96 3.41
N LEU A 479 3.19 0.02 3.87
CA LEU A 479 2.18 0.28 4.91
C LEU A 479 2.80 0.54 6.30
N MET A 480 4.01 0.08 6.54
CA MET A 480 4.77 0.29 7.77
C MET A 480 5.74 1.49 7.69
N TYR A 481 5.72 2.24 6.60
CA TYR A 481 6.56 3.44 6.43
C TYR A 481 6.40 4.41 7.61
N GLY A 482 7.52 4.85 8.20
CA GLY A 482 7.54 5.71 9.38
C GLY A 482 7.15 5.04 10.71
N LYS A 483 6.73 3.76 10.70
CA LYS A 483 6.35 3.00 11.91
C LYS A 483 7.40 1.97 12.33
N MET A 484 8.29 1.57 11.44
CA MET A 484 9.42 0.70 11.78
C MET A 484 10.57 1.53 12.37
N PRO A 485 11.32 0.99 13.35
CA PRO A 485 12.58 1.59 13.76
C PRO A 485 13.47 1.70 12.52
N VAL A 486 14.00 2.88 12.28
CA VAL A 486 15.01 3.08 11.25
C VAL A 486 16.24 2.30 11.71
N GLU A 487 16.46 1.08 11.22
CA GLU A 487 17.80 0.54 11.19
C GLU A 487 18.63 1.58 10.42
N LYS A 488 19.67 2.12 11.07
CA LYS A 488 20.54 3.13 10.47
C LYS A 488 21.11 2.58 9.16
N ARG A 489 20.41 2.82 8.06
CA ARG A 489 21.02 2.80 6.73
C ARG A 489 21.93 4.01 6.69
N ASP A 490 23.18 3.81 6.35
CA ASP A 490 24.17 4.90 6.27
C ASP A 490 23.65 5.98 5.32
N ASP A 491 23.28 7.15 5.88
CA ASP A 491 22.76 8.31 5.14
C ASP A 491 23.76 8.90 4.12
N LYS A 492 24.95 8.36 4.03
CA LYS A 492 25.97 8.82 3.06
C LYS A 492 25.65 8.48 1.60
N GLU A 493 24.78 7.49 1.34
CA GLU A 493 24.41 7.12 -0.04
C GLU A 493 23.13 7.82 -0.53
N ARG A 494 22.29 8.38 0.37
CA ARG A 494 21.05 9.09 -0.01
C ARG A 494 21.27 10.46 -0.65
N HIS A 495 22.43 11.09 -0.44
CA HIS A 495 22.72 12.45 -0.95
C HIS A 495 23.15 12.50 -2.43
N ASN A 496 23.46 11.37 -3.07
CA ASN A 496 23.80 11.34 -4.50
C ASN A 496 22.55 11.24 -5.42
N GLY A 497 21.39 10.85 -4.91
CA GLY A 497 20.15 10.76 -5.71
C GLY A 497 19.35 12.07 -5.83
N SER A 498 19.56 13.03 -4.90
CA SER A 498 18.78 14.29 -4.90
C SER A 498 19.31 15.36 -5.85
N ASN A 499 20.45 15.16 -6.47
CA ASN A 499 21.03 16.11 -7.46
C ASN A 499 20.54 15.86 -8.90
N TYR A 500 19.69 14.86 -9.14
CA TYR A 500 19.18 14.58 -10.50
C TYR A 500 17.95 15.42 -10.89
N ASP A 501 17.28 16.06 -9.93
CA ASP A 501 16.15 16.96 -10.22
C ASP A 501 16.54 18.30 -10.87
N GLY A 502 17.84 18.58 -10.98
CA GLY A 502 18.35 19.87 -11.48
C GLY A 502 18.98 19.86 -12.87
N GLN A 503 19.19 18.70 -13.50
CA GLN A 503 19.93 18.66 -14.78
C GLN A 503 19.07 18.36 -16.02
N ASN A 504 17.82 17.98 -15.89
CA ASN A 504 16.96 17.70 -17.06
C ASN A 504 16.38 18.94 -17.74
N ASN A 505 16.66 20.15 -17.23
CA ASN A 505 16.24 21.37 -17.94
C ASN A 505 17.08 21.68 -19.21
N ASN A 506 18.20 21.00 -19.42
CA ASN A 506 19.03 21.23 -20.61
C ASN A 506 18.75 20.25 -21.77
N GLU A 507 18.05 19.13 -21.52
CA GLU A 507 17.69 18.21 -22.62
C GLU A 507 16.43 18.64 -23.38
N GLN A 508 15.51 19.40 -22.75
CA GLN A 508 14.38 19.99 -23.48
C GLN A 508 14.81 21.02 -24.53
N ASP A 509 15.84 21.80 -24.22
CA ASP A 509 16.41 22.76 -25.19
C ASP A 509 17.14 22.09 -26.36
N ASN A 510 17.66 20.87 -26.16
CA ASN A 510 18.28 20.08 -27.24
C ASN A 510 17.27 19.41 -28.15
N TYR A 511 16.05 19.09 -27.67
CA TYR A 511 14.99 18.52 -28.51
C TYR A 511 14.37 19.55 -29.46
N GLU A 512 14.18 20.79 -29.00
CA GLU A 512 13.68 21.87 -29.89
C GLU A 512 14.70 22.22 -30.98
N ASN A 513 15.99 22.13 -30.71
CA ASN A 513 17.04 22.36 -31.72
C ASN A 513 17.14 21.20 -32.73
N ASN A 514 16.93 19.95 -32.31
CA ASN A 514 16.91 18.82 -33.22
C ASN A 514 15.67 18.76 -34.11
N GLU A 515 14.49 19.22 -33.65
CA GLU A 515 13.31 19.37 -34.51
C GLU A 515 13.48 20.46 -35.57
N GLN A 516 14.22 21.53 -35.28
CA GLN A 516 14.51 22.57 -36.28
C GLN A 516 15.50 22.11 -37.34
N GLU A 517 16.45 21.23 -37.03
CA GLU A 517 17.37 20.63 -38.00
C GLU A 517 16.69 19.56 -38.82
N ASN A 518 15.90 18.68 -38.23
CA ASN A 518 15.12 17.64 -38.92
C ASN A 518 14.06 18.24 -39.86
N ASN A 519 13.44 19.35 -39.50
CA ASN A 519 12.49 20.08 -40.37
C ASN A 519 13.20 20.80 -41.52
N LYS A 520 14.49 21.15 -41.40
CA LYS A 520 15.29 21.69 -42.52
C LYS A 520 15.69 20.59 -43.49
N GLU A 521 16.03 19.39 -43.02
CA GLU A 521 16.32 18.25 -43.87
C GLU A 521 15.10 17.69 -44.59
N ALA A 522 13.93 17.63 -43.91
CA ALA A 522 12.65 17.25 -44.53
C ALA A 522 12.24 18.19 -45.68
N LYS A 523 12.42 19.50 -45.52
CA LYS A 523 12.14 20.49 -46.56
C LYS A 523 13.13 20.42 -47.72
N ALA A 524 14.39 20.03 -47.49
CA ALA A 524 15.40 19.82 -48.53
C ALA A 524 15.11 18.54 -49.32
N VAL A 525 14.52 17.53 -48.73
CA VAL A 525 14.11 16.27 -49.39
C VAL A 525 12.84 16.46 -50.26
N GLU A 526 11.90 17.31 -49.83
CA GLU A 526 10.71 17.64 -50.63
C GLU A 526 11.06 18.50 -51.87
N SER A 527 12.00 19.44 -51.78
CA SER A 527 12.42 20.23 -52.91
C SER A 527 13.14 19.42 -53.98
N ASN A 528 13.80 18.30 -53.63
CA ASN A 528 14.45 17.38 -54.54
C ASN A 528 13.50 16.31 -55.14
N ARG A 529 12.29 16.17 -54.61
CA ARG A 529 11.27 15.27 -55.19
C ARG A 529 10.40 15.92 -56.23
N SER A 530 10.22 17.23 -56.20
CA SER A 530 9.41 17.95 -57.22
C SER A 530 10.06 17.98 -58.60
N ASP A 531 11.38 17.81 -58.72
CA ASP A 531 12.08 17.85 -60.02
C ASP A 531 12.22 16.49 -60.75
N LYS A 532 11.66 15.38 -60.14
CA LYS A 532 11.72 14.04 -60.76
C LYS A 532 10.39 13.44 -61.19
N SER A 533 9.26 14.16 -61.04
CA SER A 533 7.93 13.59 -61.31
C SER A 533 7.37 13.86 -62.73
N ASP A 534 8.12 14.51 -63.62
CA ASP A 534 7.64 14.83 -64.97
C ASP A 534 8.14 13.92 -66.12
N LYS A 535 8.73 12.77 -65.80
CA LYS A 535 9.07 11.79 -66.83
C LYS A 535 8.78 10.37 -66.37
N GLN A 536 7.52 9.96 -66.36
CA GLN A 536 7.07 8.59 -66.64
C GLN A 536 5.54 8.47 -66.43
N LYS A 537 4.77 8.88 -67.45
CA LYS A 537 3.45 8.32 -67.69
C LYS A 537 3.56 7.49 -68.96
N ASP A 538 3.54 6.20 -68.82
CA ASP A 538 2.90 5.24 -69.68
C ASP A 538 3.09 3.82 -69.18
N GLY A 539 1.99 3.07 -69.06
CA GLY A 539 2.08 1.61 -69.14
C GLY A 539 1.52 0.75 -68.01
N LYS A 540 0.21 0.47 -68.05
CA LYS A 540 -0.40 -0.86 -67.90
C LYS A 540 -0.84 -1.40 -66.50
N ARG A 541 -2.20 -1.43 -66.38
CA ARG A 541 -3.06 -2.61 -66.09
C ARG A 541 -3.03 -3.30 -64.74
N ALA A 542 -4.25 -3.27 -64.21
CA ALA A 542 -4.82 -4.01 -63.10
C ALA A 542 -4.48 -5.51 -63.04
N ARG A 543 -4.32 -6.01 -61.82
CA ARG A 543 -4.75 -7.35 -61.40
C ARG A 543 -5.34 -7.29 -59.99
N LYS A 544 -6.64 -7.63 -59.93
CA LYS A 544 -7.39 -7.99 -58.74
C LYS A 544 -6.95 -9.39 -58.30
N VAL A 545 -6.63 -9.62 -57.07
CA VAL A 545 -6.67 -10.95 -56.46
C VAL A 545 -7.32 -10.80 -55.09
N GLU A 546 -8.46 -11.45 -54.95
CA GLU A 546 -9.17 -11.79 -53.73
C GLU A 546 -8.33 -12.85 -52.98
N TYR A 547 -8.17 -12.69 -51.66
CA TYR A 547 -8.55 -13.66 -50.62
C TYR A 547 -8.32 -12.97 -49.27
#